data_30220539c5e774edc051045c4061ab5f
#
_entry.id   30220539c5e774edc051045c4061ab5f
#
_cell.length_a   1.000
_cell.length_b   1.000
_cell.length_c   1.000
_cell.angle_alpha   90.00
_cell.angle_beta   90.00
_cell.angle_gamma   90.00
#
_symmetry.space_group_name_H-M   'P 1'
#
loop_
_entity.id
_entity.type
_entity.pdbx_description
1 polymer ?
#
loop_
_entity_poly.entity_id
_entity_poly.type
_entity_poly.pdbx_seq_one_letter_code
_entity_poly.pdbx_strand_id
1 'polypeptide(L)'
;HFVARSRYRRPKTIRPTRGAGAPVQIVRVARREDQTRHLFDIAKTCHSETAVLFRNHESALPLIDLCERAGIPYCYRGGEGTFFGSKIVRDITDMITLAYDARDTEVFMRVYYKFGVPISRVQAQYACEESRRAGCTVWQALCAADGIRHRLRLQAEELAHGLARLPRMNAGDAVRFLTEELGYRKYLEQKSMDTGKLEILAQLGENLPVPSLLPGRLQSLQMTLKQHANSGAPLILSTIHSAKGLEYDRVFLLDAIDGVLPARPEIACQTPDEIRQYEEDRRLFYVGMTRARDELTLFFCAGEGCSFVQEVIYNLPENRARREAEQQAQARAATAAAPPARPAVPLSDVT
;
A
#
# COMPACT_ATOMS: atom_id res chain seq x y z
N HIS A 1 1.11 16.66 20.10
CA HIS A 1 -0.02 15.80 20.49
C HIS A 1 0.12 14.37 19.98
N PHE A 2 0.40 14.16 18.69
CA PHE A 2 0.49 12.81 18.08
C PHE A 2 1.45 11.87 18.84
N VAL A 3 2.71 12.27 19.05
CA VAL A 3 3.69 11.44 19.76
C VAL A 3 3.43 11.34 21.26
N ALA A 4 2.59 12.22 21.83
CA ALA A 4 2.26 12.19 23.27
C ALA A 4 1.40 10.98 23.65
N ARG A 5 0.72 10.34 22.70
CA ARG A 5 -0.10 9.15 22.90
C ARG A 5 0.70 7.84 22.89
N SER A 6 1.99 7.88 22.53
CA SER A 6 2.83 6.67 22.52
C SER A 6 3.00 6.11 23.95
N ARG A 7 2.75 4.81 24.12
CA ARG A 7 2.78 4.07 25.38
C ARG A 7 4.22 3.97 25.96
N TYR A 8 5.22 3.96 25.07
CA TYR A 8 6.64 3.79 25.45
C TYR A 8 7.44 5.11 25.42
N ARG A 9 6.75 6.24 25.43
CA ARG A 9 7.40 7.54 25.43
C ARG A 9 8.06 7.85 26.76
N ARG A 10 9.33 8.29 26.73
CA ARG A 10 9.94 8.95 27.90
C ARG A 10 9.32 10.35 28.05
N PRO A 11 8.97 10.80 29.27
CA PRO A 11 8.49 12.15 29.50
C PRO A 11 9.51 13.18 28.97
N LYS A 12 9.12 13.94 27.95
CA LYS A 12 9.96 14.96 27.34
C LYS A 12 9.08 16.10 26.85
N THR A 13 9.41 17.33 27.24
CA THR A 13 8.76 18.53 26.71
C THR A 13 9.45 18.90 25.39
N ILE A 14 8.72 18.81 24.28
CA ILE A 14 9.20 19.25 22.97
C ILE A 14 8.81 20.70 22.82
N ARG A 15 9.78 21.60 22.65
CA ARG A 15 9.58 23.02 22.38
C ARG A 15 9.95 23.30 20.93
N PRO A 16 9.13 24.04 20.18
CA PRO A 16 9.50 24.48 18.85
C PRO A 16 10.70 25.43 18.95
N THR A 17 11.66 25.29 18.03
CA THR A 17 12.84 26.17 17.93
C THR A 17 12.65 27.29 16.93
N ARG A 18 11.64 27.18 16.08
CA ARG A 18 11.21 28.17 15.09
C ARG A 18 9.79 28.64 15.39
N GLY A 19 9.38 29.76 14.80
CA GLY A 19 7.99 30.23 14.84
C GLY A 19 7.01 29.25 14.21
N ALA A 20 5.73 29.58 14.22
CA ALA A 20 4.71 28.78 13.54
C ALA A 20 5.01 28.72 12.04
N GLY A 21 5.18 27.53 11.49
CA GLY A 21 5.31 27.28 10.06
C GLY A 21 3.96 27.25 9.36
N ALA A 22 3.98 26.86 8.07
CA ALA A 22 2.77 26.63 7.30
C ALA A 22 1.91 25.54 7.98
N PRO A 23 0.57 25.63 7.91
CA PRO A 23 -0.32 24.56 8.38
C PRO A 23 -0.01 23.25 7.66
N VAL A 24 -0.18 22.13 8.37
CA VAL A 24 -0.10 20.79 7.76
C VAL A 24 -1.18 20.66 6.71
N GLN A 25 -0.79 20.36 5.48
CA GLN A 25 -1.71 20.17 4.36
C GLN A 25 -2.23 18.75 4.33
N ILE A 26 -3.55 18.58 4.16
CA ILE A 26 -4.18 17.28 3.99
C ILE A 26 -4.77 17.20 2.59
N VAL A 27 -4.13 16.39 1.73
CA VAL A 27 -4.62 16.12 0.38
C VAL A 27 -5.54 14.90 0.44
N ARG A 28 -6.83 15.10 0.11
CA ARG A 28 -7.81 14.02 0.06
C ARG A 28 -7.80 13.41 -1.34
N VAL A 29 -7.62 12.09 -1.40
CA VAL A 29 -7.64 11.30 -2.63
C VAL A 29 -8.65 10.17 -2.51
N ALA A 30 -9.20 9.73 -3.63
CA ALA A 30 -10.18 8.66 -3.65
C ALA A 30 -9.50 7.29 -3.44
N ARG A 31 -8.35 7.08 -4.08
CA ARG A 31 -7.63 5.81 -4.08
C ARG A 31 -6.14 6.03 -3.84
N ARG A 32 -5.45 4.96 -3.47
CA ARG A 32 -4.00 4.97 -3.22
C ARG A 32 -3.20 5.46 -4.44
N GLU A 33 -3.57 5.04 -5.65
CA GLU A 33 -2.88 5.44 -6.88
C GLU A 33 -2.95 6.96 -7.16
N ASP A 34 -3.96 7.63 -6.65
CA ASP A 34 -4.13 9.08 -6.85
C ASP A 34 -3.04 9.88 -6.11
N GLN A 35 -2.42 9.32 -5.05
CA GLN A 35 -1.24 9.92 -4.41
C GLN A 35 -0.09 10.02 -5.42
N THR A 36 0.17 8.94 -6.16
CA THR A 36 1.24 8.89 -7.18
C THR A 36 1.01 9.92 -8.26
N ARG A 37 -0.22 10.08 -8.77
CA ARG A 37 -0.55 11.08 -9.78
C ARG A 37 -0.33 12.50 -9.25
N HIS A 38 -0.79 12.78 -8.03
CA HIS A 38 -0.58 14.09 -7.39
C HIS A 38 0.91 14.42 -7.23
N LEU A 39 1.70 13.45 -6.76
CA LEU A 39 3.16 13.61 -6.62
C LEU A 39 3.86 13.77 -7.96
N PHE A 40 3.39 13.10 -9.01
CA PHE A 40 3.93 13.25 -10.35
C PHE A 40 3.67 14.65 -10.92
N ASP A 41 2.50 15.25 -10.66
CA ASP A 41 2.24 16.64 -11.06
C ASP A 41 3.13 17.63 -10.32
N ILE A 42 3.42 17.39 -9.05
CA ILE A 42 4.42 18.18 -8.29
C ILE A 42 5.83 17.97 -8.85
N ALA A 43 6.19 16.75 -9.21
CA ALA A 43 7.52 16.43 -9.77
C ALA A 43 7.83 17.22 -11.06
N LYS A 44 6.81 17.45 -11.91
CA LYS A 44 6.94 18.23 -13.16
C LYS A 44 7.39 19.68 -12.93
N THR A 45 7.05 20.25 -11.78
CA THR A 45 7.27 21.66 -11.44
C THR A 45 8.19 21.84 -10.23
N CYS A 46 8.89 20.78 -9.83
CA CYS A 46 9.72 20.77 -8.63
C CYS A 46 11.02 21.54 -8.86
N HIS A 47 11.19 22.70 -8.20
CA HIS A 47 12.39 23.54 -8.24
C HIS A 47 13.05 23.74 -6.87
N SER A 48 12.37 23.35 -5.77
CA SER A 48 12.87 23.42 -4.40
C SER A 48 13.07 22.02 -3.82
N GLU A 49 13.87 21.93 -2.76
CA GLU A 49 14.14 20.65 -2.08
C GLU A 49 12.85 20.01 -1.55
N THR A 50 12.37 19.01 -2.27
CA THR A 50 11.10 18.34 -2.01
C THR A 50 11.33 16.86 -1.77
N ALA A 51 11.01 16.37 -0.57
CA ALA A 51 11.14 14.97 -0.22
C ALA A 51 9.78 14.25 -0.22
N VAL A 52 9.71 13.12 -0.91
CA VAL A 52 8.65 12.13 -0.77
C VAL A 52 9.18 11.02 0.11
N LEU A 53 8.62 10.89 1.30
CA LEU A 53 9.04 9.93 2.29
C LEU A 53 8.02 8.79 2.40
N PHE A 54 8.53 7.57 2.44
CA PHE A 54 7.72 6.34 2.46
C PHE A 54 8.27 5.30 3.45
N ARG A 55 7.43 4.35 3.84
CA ARG A 55 7.82 3.26 4.73
C ARG A 55 8.56 2.15 3.98
N ASN A 56 8.00 1.69 2.87
CA ASN A 56 8.47 0.58 2.07
C ASN A 56 9.02 1.06 0.73
N HIS A 57 10.13 0.49 0.27
CA HIS A 57 10.79 0.88 -0.99
C HIS A 57 9.86 0.79 -2.19
N GLU A 58 9.00 -0.22 -2.24
CA GLU A 58 8.05 -0.44 -3.32
C GLU A 58 7.02 0.67 -3.49
N SER A 59 6.69 1.42 -2.44
CA SER A 59 5.75 2.55 -2.51
C SER A 59 6.19 3.64 -3.49
N ALA A 60 7.50 3.82 -3.68
CA ALA A 60 8.03 4.83 -4.60
C ALA A 60 8.06 4.36 -6.07
N LEU A 61 7.98 3.06 -6.34
CA LEU A 61 8.19 2.51 -7.69
C LEU A 61 7.23 3.08 -8.74
N PRO A 62 5.92 3.26 -8.47
CA PRO A 62 5.03 3.87 -9.46
C PRO A 62 5.40 5.32 -9.80
N LEU A 63 5.82 6.12 -8.82
CA LEU A 63 6.27 7.49 -9.06
C LEU A 63 7.59 7.51 -9.84
N ILE A 64 8.52 6.63 -9.51
CA ILE A 64 9.79 6.46 -10.23
C ILE A 64 9.51 6.09 -11.68
N ASP A 65 8.60 5.12 -11.94
CA ASP A 65 8.21 4.73 -13.29
C ASP A 65 7.70 5.91 -14.13
N LEU A 66 6.85 6.76 -13.53
CA LEU A 66 6.33 7.94 -14.19
C LEU A 66 7.41 8.99 -14.44
N CYS A 67 8.30 9.24 -13.48
CA CYS A 67 9.42 10.17 -13.63
C CYS A 67 10.37 9.72 -14.76
N GLU A 68 10.73 8.43 -14.79
CA GLU A 68 11.56 7.85 -15.85
C GLU A 68 10.95 8.02 -17.24
N ARG A 69 9.66 7.72 -17.39
CA ARG A 69 8.95 7.89 -18.66
C ARG A 69 8.89 9.33 -19.14
N ALA A 70 8.81 10.26 -18.19
CA ALA A 70 8.73 11.70 -18.48
C ALA A 70 10.10 12.40 -18.53
N GLY A 71 11.20 11.71 -18.23
CA GLY A 71 12.54 12.30 -18.14
C GLY A 71 12.69 13.30 -16.99
N ILE A 72 11.90 13.16 -15.91
CA ILE A 72 11.96 14.04 -14.75
C ILE A 72 13.08 13.56 -13.82
N PRO A 73 14.06 14.43 -13.49
CA PRO A 73 15.16 14.04 -12.63
C PRO A 73 14.69 13.89 -11.16
N TYR A 74 15.19 12.87 -10.49
CA TYR A 74 14.97 12.61 -9.06
C TYR A 74 16.24 12.04 -8.41
N CYS A 75 16.32 12.14 -7.08
CA CYS A 75 17.32 11.48 -6.25
C CYS A 75 16.65 10.37 -5.44
N TYR A 76 17.05 9.11 -5.64
CA TYR A 76 16.51 7.99 -4.89
C TYR A 76 17.44 7.59 -3.75
N ARG A 77 17.02 7.83 -2.50
CA ARG A 77 17.74 7.45 -1.28
C ARG A 77 17.09 6.21 -0.65
N GLY A 78 17.25 5.08 -1.30
CA GLY A 78 16.73 3.80 -0.85
C GLY A 78 17.64 2.66 -1.28
N GLY A 79 17.47 1.48 -0.68
CA GLY A 79 18.09 0.25 -1.14
C GLY A 79 17.29 -0.38 -2.29
N GLU A 80 17.82 -1.47 -2.88
CA GLU A 80 17.12 -2.21 -3.95
C GLU A 80 15.78 -2.79 -3.48
N GLY A 81 15.59 -2.93 -2.17
CA GLY A 81 14.42 -3.59 -1.59
C GLY A 81 14.30 -5.06 -1.99
N THR A 82 13.33 -5.73 -1.42
CA THR A 82 13.04 -7.14 -1.75
C THR A 82 11.95 -7.30 -2.81
N PHE A 83 11.43 -6.19 -3.36
CA PHE A 83 10.28 -6.20 -4.26
C PHE A 83 10.52 -7.06 -5.50
N PHE A 84 11.56 -6.74 -6.29
CA PHE A 84 11.82 -7.40 -7.59
C PHE A 84 12.11 -8.89 -7.46
N GLY A 85 12.79 -9.30 -6.37
CA GLY A 85 13.06 -10.70 -6.05
C GLY A 85 11.94 -11.41 -5.28
N SER A 86 10.80 -10.74 -5.02
CA SER A 86 9.73 -11.32 -4.24
C SER A 86 9.02 -12.46 -4.97
N LYS A 87 8.44 -13.38 -4.18
CA LYS A 87 7.66 -14.49 -4.73
C LYS A 87 6.47 -13.99 -5.55
N ILE A 88 5.81 -12.92 -5.09
CA ILE A 88 4.63 -12.37 -5.77
C ILE A 88 4.99 -11.86 -7.18
N VAL A 89 6.10 -11.13 -7.31
CA VAL A 89 6.57 -10.64 -8.61
C VAL A 89 6.86 -11.81 -9.56
N ARG A 90 7.57 -12.83 -9.07
CA ARG A 90 7.85 -14.04 -9.85
C ARG A 90 6.60 -14.79 -10.24
N ASP A 91 5.66 -14.96 -9.31
CA ASP A 91 4.40 -15.67 -9.56
C ASP A 91 3.57 -14.97 -10.64
N ILE A 92 3.42 -13.64 -10.57
CA ILE A 92 2.70 -12.86 -11.58
C ILE A 92 3.42 -12.95 -12.95
N THR A 93 4.75 -12.84 -12.95
CA THR A 93 5.55 -13.00 -14.18
C THR A 93 5.37 -14.38 -14.80
N ASP A 94 5.43 -15.45 -14.00
CA ASP A 94 5.21 -16.83 -14.44
C ASP A 94 3.77 -17.03 -14.98
N MET A 95 2.76 -16.46 -14.32
CA MET A 95 1.36 -16.54 -14.79
C MET A 95 1.16 -15.81 -16.11
N ILE A 96 1.79 -14.65 -16.29
CA ILE A 96 1.80 -13.94 -17.58
C ILE A 96 2.49 -14.79 -18.63
N THR A 97 3.66 -15.37 -18.34
CA THR A 97 4.39 -16.23 -19.28
C THR A 97 3.53 -17.41 -19.74
N LEU A 98 2.84 -18.07 -18.80
CA LEU A 98 1.94 -19.19 -19.10
C LEU A 98 0.75 -18.77 -19.97
N ALA A 99 0.29 -17.52 -19.84
CA ALA A 99 -0.80 -17.00 -20.68
C ALA A 99 -0.37 -16.80 -22.15
N TYR A 100 0.93 -16.55 -22.40
CA TYR A 100 1.50 -16.43 -23.75
C TYR A 100 1.98 -17.78 -24.30
N ASP A 101 2.47 -18.66 -23.44
CA ASP A 101 2.88 -20.01 -23.83
C ASP A 101 2.27 -21.07 -22.88
N ALA A 102 1.07 -21.52 -23.22
CA ALA A 102 0.38 -22.57 -22.48
C ALA A 102 0.99 -23.98 -22.65
N ARG A 103 2.14 -24.10 -23.33
CA ARG A 103 2.93 -25.35 -23.45
C ARG A 103 4.14 -25.35 -22.52
N ASP A 104 4.47 -24.23 -21.89
CA ASP A 104 5.57 -24.16 -20.91
C ASP A 104 5.25 -24.96 -19.65
N THR A 105 5.67 -26.23 -19.67
CA THR A 105 5.42 -27.17 -18.57
C THR A 105 6.20 -26.82 -17.30
N GLU A 106 7.33 -26.11 -17.41
CA GLU A 106 8.11 -25.70 -16.24
C GLU A 106 7.43 -24.54 -15.51
N VAL A 107 6.98 -23.54 -16.26
CA VAL A 107 6.18 -22.44 -15.73
C VAL A 107 4.88 -22.96 -15.13
N PHE A 108 4.18 -23.83 -15.83
CA PHE A 108 2.93 -24.44 -15.33
C PHE A 108 3.14 -25.12 -13.97
N MET A 109 4.20 -25.91 -13.80
CA MET A 109 4.52 -26.59 -12.53
C MET A 109 4.85 -25.63 -11.37
N ARG A 110 5.23 -24.36 -11.67
CA ARG A 110 5.43 -23.34 -10.63
C ARG A 110 4.15 -22.64 -10.19
N VAL A 111 3.09 -22.65 -11.04
CA VAL A 111 1.90 -21.81 -10.79
C VAL A 111 0.56 -22.56 -10.74
N TYR A 112 0.44 -23.81 -11.22
CA TYR A 112 -0.84 -24.53 -11.35
C TYR A 112 -1.69 -24.53 -10.07
N TYR A 113 -1.08 -24.58 -8.89
CA TYR A 113 -1.75 -24.65 -7.58
C TYR A 113 -2.09 -23.28 -6.97
N LYS A 114 -1.76 -22.19 -7.67
CA LYS A 114 -1.95 -20.82 -7.21
C LYS A 114 -3.21 -20.17 -7.79
N PHE A 115 -3.83 -20.81 -8.74
CA PHE A 115 -5.16 -20.46 -9.22
C PHE A 115 -6.22 -21.12 -8.34
N GLY A 116 -7.43 -20.58 -8.30
CA GLY A 116 -8.51 -21.14 -7.48
C GLY A 116 -9.00 -22.56 -7.87
N VAL A 117 -8.25 -23.28 -8.71
CA VAL A 117 -8.64 -24.61 -9.23
C VAL A 117 -7.87 -25.71 -8.50
N PRO A 118 -8.56 -26.76 -7.95
CA PRO A 118 -7.94 -27.79 -7.13
C PRO A 118 -7.25 -28.88 -7.98
N ILE A 119 -6.19 -28.53 -8.70
CA ILE A 119 -5.38 -29.45 -9.48
C ILE A 119 -4.37 -30.13 -8.57
N SER A 120 -4.37 -31.46 -8.50
CA SER A 120 -3.36 -32.21 -7.75
C SER A 120 -2.01 -32.24 -8.49
N ARG A 121 -0.91 -32.48 -7.72
CA ARG A 121 0.41 -32.59 -8.31
C ARG A 121 0.50 -33.70 -9.36
N VAL A 122 -0.16 -34.82 -9.13
CA VAL A 122 -0.20 -35.96 -10.09
C VAL A 122 -0.88 -35.55 -11.39
N GLN A 123 -2.02 -34.84 -11.32
CA GLN A 123 -2.70 -34.33 -12.49
C GLN A 123 -1.87 -33.29 -13.25
N ALA A 124 -1.17 -32.41 -12.53
CA ALA A 124 -0.29 -31.43 -13.17
C ALA A 124 0.91 -32.12 -13.88
N GLN A 125 1.51 -33.11 -13.25
CA GLN A 125 2.59 -33.91 -13.88
C GLN A 125 2.11 -34.64 -15.14
N TYR A 126 0.95 -35.31 -15.06
CA TYR A 126 0.32 -35.96 -16.23
C TYR A 126 0.08 -34.96 -17.34
N ALA A 127 -0.48 -33.79 -17.03
CA ALA A 127 -0.75 -32.74 -18.02
C ALA A 127 0.56 -32.28 -18.71
N CYS A 128 1.66 -32.16 -17.97
CA CYS A 128 2.97 -31.81 -18.53
C CYS A 128 3.54 -32.90 -19.46
N GLU A 129 3.46 -34.16 -19.06
CA GLU A 129 3.93 -35.28 -19.88
C GLU A 129 3.14 -35.42 -21.17
N GLU A 130 1.81 -35.36 -21.04
CA GLU A 130 0.93 -35.47 -22.20
C GLU A 130 1.03 -34.26 -23.14
N SER A 131 1.19 -33.04 -22.59
CA SER A 131 1.43 -31.83 -23.38
C SER A 131 2.69 -31.96 -24.25
N ARG A 132 3.79 -32.47 -23.67
CA ARG A 132 5.04 -32.71 -24.43
C ARG A 132 4.87 -33.82 -25.48
N ARG A 133 4.17 -34.90 -25.13
CA ARG A 133 3.95 -36.07 -26.01
C ARG A 133 3.08 -35.71 -27.20
N ALA A 134 1.96 -35.00 -26.96
CA ALA A 134 0.94 -34.72 -27.97
C ALA A 134 1.12 -33.35 -28.65
N GLY A 135 2.05 -32.50 -28.15
CA GLY A 135 2.25 -31.14 -28.70
C GLY A 135 1.08 -30.19 -28.43
N CYS A 136 0.21 -30.50 -27.46
CA CYS A 136 -0.94 -29.69 -27.09
C CYS A 136 -0.62 -28.80 -25.86
N THR A 137 -1.53 -27.91 -25.47
CA THR A 137 -1.36 -27.09 -24.26
C THR A 137 -1.55 -27.96 -23.01
N VAL A 138 -0.96 -27.52 -21.87
CA VAL A 138 -1.12 -28.21 -20.58
C VAL A 138 -2.60 -28.28 -20.15
N TRP A 139 -3.41 -27.30 -20.54
CA TRP A 139 -4.85 -27.26 -20.27
C TRP A 139 -5.61 -28.29 -21.07
N GLN A 140 -5.30 -28.42 -22.36
CA GLN A 140 -5.89 -29.47 -23.25
C GLN A 140 -5.53 -30.87 -22.72
N ALA A 141 -4.26 -31.09 -22.39
CA ALA A 141 -3.81 -32.35 -21.83
C ALA A 141 -4.51 -32.67 -20.47
N LEU A 142 -4.63 -31.68 -19.57
CA LEU A 142 -5.33 -31.85 -18.29
C LEU A 142 -6.82 -32.21 -18.50
N CYS A 143 -7.51 -31.50 -19.39
CA CYS A 143 -8.95 -31.71 -19.65
C CYS A 143 -9.24 -33.05 -20.38
N ALA A 144 -8.29 -33.56 -21.15
CA ALA A 144 -8.40 -34.83 -21.81
C ALA A 144 -8.02 -36.05 -20.96
N ALA A 145 -7.55 -35.83 -19.70
CA ALA A 145 -7.10 -36.90 -18.81
C ALA A 145 -8.25 -37.87 -18.47
N ASP A 146 -7.99 -39.18 -18.58
CA ASP A 146 -8.92 -40.20 -18.17
C ASP A 146 -9.24 -40.10 -16.67
N GLY A 147 -10.53 -40.20 -16.31
CA GLY A 147 -10.98 -40.13 -14.93
C GLY A 147 -10.96 -38.73 -14.30
N ILE A 148 -10.69 -37.68 -15.04
CA ILE A 148 -10.84 -36.31 -14.54
C ILE A 148 -12.30 -36.04 -14.17
N ARG A 149 -12.51 -35.49 -12.97
CA ARG A 149 -13.86 -35.14 -12.50
C ARG A 149 -14.43 -34.02 -13.39
N HIS A 150 -15.68 -34.15 -13.82
CA HIS A 150 -16.33 -33.17 -14.68
C HIS A 150 -16.22 -31.73 -14.18
N ARG A 151 -16.41 -31.50 -12.87
CA ARG A 151 -16.26 -30.17 -12.24
C ARG A 151 -14.85 -29.61 -12.40
N LEU A 152 -13.82 -30.43 -12.21
CA LEU A 152 -12.43 -30.00 -12.37
C LEU A 152 -12.12 -29.65 -13.81
N ARG A 153 -12.65 -30.42 -14.78
CA ARG A 153 -12.52 -30.15 -16.22
C ARG A 153 -13.09 -28.77 -16.55
N LEU A 154 -14.32 -28.47 -16.15
CA LEU A 154 -14.95 -27.18 -16.38
C LEU A 154 -14.15 -26.02 -15.78
N GLN A 155 -13.68 -26.16 -14.54
CA GLN A 155 -12.85 -25.15 -13.88
C GLN A 155 -11.50 -24.94 -14.61
N ALA A 156 -10.88 -25.99 -15.11
CA ALA A 156 -9.63 -25.91 -15.86
C ALA A 156 -9.83 -25.26 -17.26
N GLU A 157 -10.93 -25.56 -17.93
CA GLU A 157 -11.33 -24.92 -19.19
C GLU A 157 -11.60 -23.42 -18.98
N GLU A 158 -12.34 -23.06 -17.93
CA GLU A 158 -12.62 -21.66 -17.58
C GLU A 158 -11.33 -20.89 -17.25
N LEU A 159 -10.41 -21.50 -16.48
CA LEU A 159 -9.11 -20.94 -16.19
C LEU A 159 -8.27 -20.73 -17.45
N ALA A 160 -8.23 -21.74 -18.34
CA ALA A 160 -7.53 -21.65 -19.62
C ALA A 160 -8.07 -20.52 -20.49
N HIS A 161 -9.39 -20.38 -20.58
CA HIS A 161 -10.04 -19.26 -21.27
C HIS A 161 -9.73 -17.91 -20.63
N GLY A 162 -9.71 -17.85 -19.29
CA GLY A 162 -9.30 -16.65 -18.55
C GLY A 162 -7.87 -16.22 -18.92
N LEU A 163 -6.93 -17.16 -18.84
CA LEU A 163 -5.52 -16.90 -19.19
C LEU A 163 -5.35 -16.48 -20.66
N ALA A 164 -6.09 -17.07 -21.59
CA ALA A 164 -6.05 -16.71 -22.99
C ALA A 164 -6.56 -15.28 -23.30
N ARG A 165 -7.23 -14.63 -22.36
CA ARG A 165 -7.66 -13.22 -22.47
C ARG A 165 -6.55 -12.23 -22.11
N LEU A 166 -5.58 -12.62 -21.28
CA LEU A 166 -4.55 -11.71 -20.76
C LEU A 166 -3.78 -10.96 -21.87
N PRO A 167 -3.32 -11.62 -22.97
CA PRO A 167 -2.59 -10.93 -24.02
C PRO A 167 -3.31 -9.74 -24.67
N ARG A 168 -4.63 -9.63 -24.47
CA ARG A 168 -5.48 -8.56 -25.03
C ARG A 168 -5.73 -7.43 -24.03
N MET A 169 -5.21 -7.51 -22.82
CA MET A 169 -5.33 -6.52 -21.75
C MET A 169 -4.07 -5.67 -21.67
N ASN A 170 -4.15 -4.45 -21.09
CA ASN A 170 -2.94 -3.81 -20.61
C ASN A 170 -2.38 -4.59 -19.40
N ALA A 171 -1.10 -4.37 -19.06
CA ALA A 171 -0.47 -5.18 -18.02
C ALA A 171 -1.07 -4.94 -16.62
N GLY A 172 -1.54 -3.73 -16.30
CA GLY A 172 -2.19 -3.44 -15.02
C GLY A 172 -3.51 -4.20 -14.87
N ASP A 173 -4.36 -4.17 -15.89
CA ASP A 173 -5.62 -4.91 -15.89
C ASP A 173 -5.39 -6.43 -15.86
N ALA A 174 -4.34 -6.91 -16.54
CA ALA A 174 -3.97 -8.32 -16.48
C ALA A 174 -3.55 -8.76 -15.06
N VAL A 175 -2.77 -7.93 -14.34
CA VAL A 175 -2.41 -8.20 -12.93
C VAL A 175 -3.67 -8.23 -12.07
N ARG A 176 -4.59 -7.26 -12.21
CA ARG A 176 -5.86 -7.23 -11.45
C ARG A 176 -6.72 -8.46 -11.77
N PHE A 177 -6.82 -8.84 -13.05
CA PHE A 177 -7.57 -10.01 -13.47
C PHE A 177 -7.01 -11.33 -12.93
N LEU A 178 -5.69 -11.52 -12.98
CA LEU A 178 -5.01 -12.66 -12.34
C LEU A 178 -5.30 -12.73 -10.84
N THR A 179 -5.32 -11.57 -10.20
CA THR A 179 -5.46 -11.44 -8.75
C THR A 179 -6.89 -11.73 -8.30
N GLU A 180 -7.87 -11.05 -8.91
CA GLU A 180 -9.26 -11.07 -8.43
C GLU A 180 -10.07 -12.22 -9.06
N GLU A 181 -9.96 -12.40 -10.39
CA GLU A 181 -10.81 -13.34 -11.12
C GLU A 181 -10.21 -14.75 -11.20
N LEU A 182 -8.88 -14.88 -11.36
CA LEU A 182 -8.23 -16.19 -11.48
C LEU A 182 -7.75 -16.76 -10.14
N GLY A 183 -8.08 -16.11 -9.01
CA GLY A 183 -8.00 -16.68 -7.67
C GLY A 183 -6.64 -16.51 -6.97
N TYR A 184 -5.69 -15.75 -7.54
CA TYR A 184 -4.36 -15.61 -6.94
C TYR A 184 -4.40 -14.90 -5.58
N ARG A 185 -5.30 -13.90 -5.37
CA ARG A 185 -5.48 -13.24 -4.06
C ARG A 185 -5.86 -14.25 -2.98
N LYS A 186 -6.83 -15.13 -3.26
CA LYS A 186 -7.26 -16.17 -2.31
C LYS A 186 -6.10 -17.11 -1.91
N TYR A 187 -5.24 -17.45 -2.88
CA TYR A 187 -4.04 -18.24 -2.59
C TYR A 187 -3.10 -17.51 -1.63
N LEU A 188 -2.84 -16.21 -1.84
CA LEU A 188 -1.98 -15.41 -0.96
C LEU A 188 -2.56 -15.27 0.45
N GLU A 189 -3.85 -15.00 0.56
CA GLU A 189 -4.57 -14.89 1.84
C GLU A 189 -4.50 -16.20 2.64
N GLN A 190 -4.73 -17.35 1.99
CA GLN A 190 -4.57 -18.66 2.62
C GLN A 190 -3.15 -18.94 3.13
N LYS A 191 -2.16 -18.27 2.55
CA LYS A 191 -0.76 -18.36 2.96
C LYS A 191 -0.33 -17.23 3.89
N SER A 192 -1.25 -16.36 4.31
CA SER A 192 -0.98 -15.17 5.12
C SER A 192 0.13 -14.29 4.53
N MET A 193 0.17 -14.18 3.21
CA MET A 193 1.15 -13.37 2.50
C MET A 193 0.61 -11.95 2.28
N ASP A 194 1.50 -10.97 2.38
CA ASP A 194 1.18 -9.57 2.11
C ASP A 194 0.79 -9.36 0.64
N THR A 195 -0.39 -8.79 0.42
CA THR A 195 -0.95 -8.52 -0.92
C THR A 195 -0.61 -7.11 -1.44
N GLY A 196 -0.01 -6.25 -0.65
CA GLY A 196 0.28 -4.86 -1.03
C GLY A 196 1.16 -4.71 -2.27
N LYS A 197 1.99 -5.72 -2.59
CA LYS A 197 2.82 -5.75 -3.81
C LYS A 197 2.02 -5.91 -5.10
N LEU A 198 0.81 -6.49 -5.03
CA LEU A 198 -0.06 -6.66 -6.20
C LEU A 198 -0.53 -5.31 -6.73
N GLU A 199 -0.88 -4.39 -5.83
CA GLU A 199 -1.29 -3.02 -6.16
C GLU A 199 -0.17 -2.29 -6.91
N ILE A 200 1.07 -2.39 -6.38
CA ILE A 200 2.25 -1.79 -7.01
C ILE A 200 2.48 -2.38 -8.41
N LEU A 201 2.37 -3.71 -8.57
CA LEU A 201 2.49 -4.35 -9.87
C LEU A 201 1.42 -3.89 -10.86
N ALA A 202 0.18 -3.75 -10.40
CA ALA A 202 -0.91 -3.26 -11.24
C ALA A 202 -0.65 -1.82 -11.70
N GLN A 203 -0.24 -0.93 -10.79
CA GLN A 203 0.12 0.46 -11.13
C GLN A 203 1.27 0.55 -12.13
N LEU A 204 2.33 -0.24 -11.94
CA LEU A 204 3.45 -0.31 -12.90
C LEU A 204 3.02 -0.82 -14.27
N GLY A 205 2.01 -1.67 -14.31
CA GLY A 205 1.43 -2.22 -15.53
C GLY A 205 0.48 -1.27 -16.28
N GLU A 206 -0.10 -0.25 -15.64
CA GLU A 206 -1.13 0.63 -16.24
C GLU A 206 -0.70 1.25 -17.58
N ASN A 207 0.57 1.64 -17.67
CA ASN A 207 1.15 2.29 -18.85
C ASN A 207 1.84 1.30 -19.83
N LEU A 208 1.59 0.00 -19.67
CA LEU A 208 2.11 -1.04 -20.55
C LEU A 208 0.96 -1.65 -21.37
N PRO A 209 0.99 -1.52 -22.71
CA PRO A 209 -0.13 -1.91 -23.57
C PRO A 209 -0.41 -3.41 -23.56
N VAL A 210 0.60 -4.24 -23.22
CA VAL A 210 0.48 -5.70 -23.14
C VAL A 210 1.25 -6.26 -21.96
N PRO A 211 0.76 -7.34 -21.32
CA PRO A 211 1.37 -7.93 -20.13
C PRO A 211 2.81 -8.42 -20.29
N SER A 212 3.17 -8.91 -21.49
CA SER A 212 4.52 -9.42 -21.78
C SER A 212 5.63 -8.38 -21.60
N LEU A 213 5.31 -7.09 -21.57
CA LEU A 213 6.28 -6.02 -21.34
C LEU A 213 6.61 -5.82 -19.86
N LEU A 214 5.77 -6.32 -18.92
CA LEU A 214 5.93 -6.10 -17.50
C LEU A 214 7.27 -6.64 -16.94
N PRO A 215 7.71 -7.87 -17.26
CA PRO A 215 8.99 -8.37 -16.74
C PRO A 215 10.20 -7.50 -17.16
N GLY A 216 10.24 -7.09 -18.43
CA GLY A 216 11.30 -6.22 -18.96
C GLY A 216 11.29 -4.85 -18.28
N ARG A 217 10.10 -4.27 -18.02
CA ARG A 217 10.00 -2.99 -17.30
C ARG A 217 10.47 -3.11 -15.86
N LEU A 218 10.11 -4.17 -15.14
CA LEU A 218 10.59 -4.42 -13.79
C LEU A 218 12.11 -4.53 -13.72
N GLN A 219 12.72 -5.24 -14.68
CA GLN A 219 14.16 -5.35 -14.77
C GLN A 219 14.82 -3.99 -15.05
N SER A 220 14.28 -3.21 -15.97
CA SER A 220 14.74 -1.85 -16.27
C SER A 220 14.70 -0.96 -15.03
N LEU A 221 13.56 -0.93 -14.30
CA LEU A 221 13.40 -0.16 -13.07
C LEU A 221 14.43 -0.57 -12.01
N GLN A 222 14.67 -1.87 -11.84
CA GLN A 222 15.66 -2.37 -10.89
C GLN A 222 17.07 -1.85 -11.20
N MET A 223 17.44 -1.80 -12.50
CA MET A 223 18.74 -1.27 -12.92
C MET A 223 18.83 0.24 -12.70
N THR A 224 17.77 0.96 -13.01
CA THR A 224 17.72 2.44 -12.91
C THR A 224 17.85 2.92 -11.47
N LEU A 225 17.26 2.23 -10.49
CA LEU A 225 17.36 2.60 -9.08
C LEU A 225 18.81 2.71 -8.59
N LYS A 226 19.72 1.90 -9.13
CA LYS A 226 21.16 1.95 -8.80
C LYS A 226 21.84 3.21 -9.30
N GLN A 227 21.36 3.80 -10.38
CA GLN A 227 21.99 4.94 -11.06
C GLN A 227 21.59 6.28 -10.44
N HIS A 228 20.38 6.40 -9.87
CA HIS A 228 19.82 7.66 -9.38
C HIS A 228 20.05 7.95 -7.88
N ALA A 229 20.89 7.17 -7.20
CA ALA A 229 21.14 7.34 -5.76
C ALA A 229 21.75 8.72 -5.39
N ASN A 230 22.44 9.40 -6.32
CA ASN A 230 23.16 10.66 -6.08
C ASN A 230 22.96 11.70 -7.19
N SER A 231 21.78 11.81 -7.75
CA SER A 231 21.53 12.67 -8.93
C SER A 231 21.58 14.18 -8.65
N GLY A 232 21.56 14.63 -7.37
CA GLY A 232 21.47 16.05 -7.01
C GLY A 232 20.15 16.73 -7.39
N ALA A 233 19.16 15.98 -7.84
CA ALA A 233 17.85 16.51 -8.22
C ALA A 233 17.08 17.08 -7.02
N PRO A 234 16.21 18.11 -7.22
CA PRO A 234 15.43 18.70 -6.14
C PRO A 234 14.33 17.76 -5.60
N LEU A 235 13.86 16.82 -6.41
CA LEU A 235 12.92 15.76 -5.97
C LEU A 235 13.69 14.61 -5.34
N ILE A 236 13.45 14.37 -4.06
CA ILE A 236 14.13 13.35 -3.27
C ILE A 236 13.10 12.28 -2.86
N LEU A 237 13.34 11.04 -3.26
CA LEU A 237 12.54 9.88 -2.89
C LEU A 237 13.32 9.07 -1.86
N SER A 238 12.82 8.97 -0.63
CA SER A 238 13.57 8.36 0.48
C SER A 238 12.68 7.57 1.42
N THR A 239 13.21 6.50 2.01
CA THR A 239 12.52 5.91 3.15
C THR A 239 12.58 6.85 4.35
N ILE A 240 11.58 6.81 5.22
CA ILE A 240 11.58 7.59 6.46
C ILE A 240 12.80 7.24 7.32
N HIS A 241 13.26 5.99 7.28
CA HIS A 241 14.47 5.56 8.00
C HIS A 241 15.74 6.24 7.47
N SER A 242 15.90 6.28 6.14
CA SER A 242 17.05 6.93 5.50
C SER A 242 17.03 8.45 5.64
N ALA A 243 15.86 9.03 5.87
CA ALA A 243 15.68 10.46 6.10
C ALA A 243 15.96 10.88 7.56
N LYS A 244 16.24 9.94 8.47
CA LYS A 244 16.53 10.26 9.88
C LYS A 244 17.78 11.15 10.00
N GLY A 245 17.61 12.31 10.66
CA GLY A 245 18.70 13.31 10.81
C GLY A 245 18.80 14.31 9.68
N LEU A 246 18.07 14.11 8.58
CA LEU A 246 17.99 15.07 7.47
C LEU A 246 16.71 15.93 7.65
N GLU A 247 16.67 17.07 6.98
CA GLU A 247 15.50 17.94 6.92
C GLU A 247 15.35 18.48 5.48
N TYR A 248 14.11 18.72 5.06
CA TYR A 248 13.77 19.15 3.71
C TYR A 248 12.78 20.31 3.78
N ASP A 249 12.82 21.21 2.79
CA ASP A 249 11.91 22.36 2.77
C ASP A 249 10.45 21.89 2.67
N ARG A 250 10.16 20.93 1.78
CA ARG A 250 8.85 20.35 1.58
C ARG A 250 8.87 18.84 1.77
N VAL A 251 7.94 18.30 2.51
CA VAL A 251 7.82 16.85 2.76
C VAL A 251 6.42 16.37 2.42
N PHE A 252 6.36 15.30 1.65
CA PHE A 252 5.16 14.50 1.41
C PHE A 252 5.33 13.12 2.05
N LEU A 253 4.37 12.69 2.86
CA LEU A 253 4.35 11.31 3.37
C LEU A 253 3.44 10.45 2.48
N LEU A 254 4.07 9.52 1.75
CA LEU A 254 3.41 8.59 0.85
C LEU A 254 3.02 7.32 1.61
N ASP A 255 1.87 6.77 1.27
CA ASP A 255 1.34 5.52 1.84
C ASP A 255 1.21 5.51 3.38
N ALA A 256 0.80 6.64 3.96
CA ALA A 256 0.40 6.69 5.37
C ALA A 256 -1.02 6.08 5.54
N ILE A 257 -1.16 4.83 5.13
CA ILE A 257 -2.41 4.05 5.13
C ILE A 257 -2.23 2.79 5.99
N ASP A 258 -3.33 2.33 6.59
CA ASP A 258 -3.34 1.11 7.41
C ASP A 258 -3.00 -0.11 6.54
N GLY A 259 -2.10 -0.97 7.04
CA GLY A 259 -1.49 -2.05 6.25
C GLY A 259 -0.10 -1.70 5.71
N VAL A 260 0.27 -0.39 5.64
CA VAL A 260 1.61 0.06 5.24
C VAL A 260 2.26 0.88 6.35
N LEU A 261 1.65 1.99 6.76
CA LEU A 261 2.10 2.84 7.87
C LEU A 261 0.87 3.43 8.61
N PRO A 262 0.42 2.79 9.69
CA PRO A 262 0.99 1.63 10.35
C PRO A 262 0.80 0.32 9.56
N ALA A 263 1.70 -0.64 9.77
CA ALA A 263 1.57 -1.98 9.19
C ALA A 263 0.31 -2.72 9.67
N ARG A 264 -0.18 -2.34 10.87
CA ARG A 264 -1.45 -2.81 11.43
C ARG A 264 -2.06 -1.68 12.28
N PRO A 265 -3.36 -1.34 12.12
CA PRO A 265 -4.01 -0.35 12.98
C PRO A 265 -4.13 -0.85 14.43
N GLU A 266 -4.14 0.08 15.40
CA GLU A 266 -4.13 -0.25 16.84
C GLU A 266 -5.23 -1.22 17.24
N ILE A 267 -6.44 -1.04 16.68
CA ILE A 267 -7.61 -1.87 16.98
C ILE A 267 -7.43 -3.34 16.54
N ALA A 268 -6.55 -3.61 15.60
CA ALA A 268 -6.27 -4.95 15.08
C ALA A 268 -5.08 -5.63 15.78
N CYS A 269 -4.38 -4.93 16.68
CA CYS A 269 -3.25 -5.49 17.43
C CYS A 269 -3.77 -6.37 18.57
N GLN A 270 -3.41 -7.65 18.54
CA GLN A 270 -3.85 -8.65 19.52
C GLN A 270 -2.72 -9.10 20.46
N THR A 271 -1.46 -8.99 20.03
CA THR A 271 -0.29 -9.45 20.78
C THR A 271 0.58 -8.29 21.26
N PRO A 272 1.38 -8.47 22.32
CA PRO A 272 2.35 -7.46 22.78
C PRO A 272 3.36 -7.07 21.68
N ASP A 273 3.74 -8.00 20.80
CA ASP A 273 4.66 -7.72 19.70
C ASP A 273 4.02 -6.84 18.64
N GLU A 274 2.77 -7.07 18.29
CA GLU A 274 2.02 -6.22 17.36
C GLU A 274 1.83 -4.80 17.92
N ILE A 275 1.57 -4.68 19.22
CA ILE A 275 1.48 -3.37 19.89
C ILE A 275 2.84 -2.66 19.84
N ARG A 276 3.95 -3.38 20.08
CA ARG A 276 5.30 -2.78 19.94
C ARG A 276 5.57 -2.30 18.53
N GLN A 277 5.22 -3.09 17.52
CA GLN A 277 5.38 -2.71 16.12
C GLN A 277 4.54 -1.48 15.76
N TYR A 278 3.30 -1.42 16.22
CA TYR A 278 2.44 -0.24 16.04
C TYR A 278 3.04 1.02 16.66
N GLU A 279 3.62 0.94 17.88
CA GLU A 279 4.29 2.06 18.53
C GLU A 279 5.59 2.47 17.81
N GLU A 280 6.32 1.52 17.21
CA GLU A 280 7.45 1.79 16.32
C GLU A 280 7.00 2.53 15.06
N ASP A 281 5.93 2.09 14.42
CA ASP A 281 5.37 2.73 13.23
C ASP A 281 4.86 4.14 13.56
N ARG A 282 4.26 4.33 14.74
CA ARG A 282 3.88 5.66 15.26
C ARG A 282 5.09 6.58 15.39
N ARG A 283 6.18 6.07 15.95
CA ARG A 283 7.43 6.82 16.07
C ARG A 283 8.01 7.16 14.70
N LEU A 284 7.98 6.20 13.78
CA LEU A 284 8.47 6.38 12.42
C LEU A 284 7.66 7.45 11.66
N PHE A 285 6.33 7.39 11.74
CA PHE A 285 5.46 8.42 11.15
C PHE A 285 5.77 9.81 11.72
N TYR A 286 5.95 9.91 13.05
CA TYR A 286 6.36 11.17 13.67
C TYR A 286 7.73 11.67 13.15
N VAL A 287 8.71 10.78 13.01
CA VAL A 287 10.01 11.12 12.41
C VAL A 287 9.82 11.68 11.01
N GLY A 288 9.00 11.03 10.18
CA GLY A 288 8.67 11.50 8.84
C GLY A 288 8.09 12.92 8.84
N MET A 289 7.08 13.16 9.67
CA MET A 289 6.48 14.50 9.80
C MET A 289 7.51 15.58 10.20
N THR A 290 8.42 15.25 11.11
CA THR A 290 9.44 16.21 11.60
C THR A 290 10.59 16.43 10.63
N ARG A 291 10.58 15.84 9.45
CA ARG A 291 11.58 16.12 8.41
C ARG A 291 11.26 17.37 7.61
N ALA A 292 10.04 17.87 7.71
CA ALA A 292 9.62 19.11 7.06
C ALA A 292 10.16 20.33 7.79
N ARG A 293 10.84 21.22 7.05
CA ARG A 293 11.24 22.56 7.52
C ARG A 293 10.07 23.53 7.43
N ASP A 294 9.43 23.60 6.26
CA ASP A 294 8.46 24.64 5.94
C ASP A 294 7.08 24.05 5.63
N GLU A 295 6.99 23.02 4.79
CA GLU A 295 5.71 22.46 4.33
C GLU A 295 5.65 20.94 4.57
N LEU A 296 4.56 20.50 5.21
CA LEU A 296 4.22 19.09 5.37
C LEU A 296 2.89 18.79 4.71
N THR A 297 2.87 17.81 3.81
CA THR A 297 1.66 17.29 3.17
C THR A 297 1.46 15.82 3.54
N LEU A 298 0.26 15.49 3.99
CA LEU A 298 -0.20 14.12 4.26
C LEU A 298 -1.34 13.77 3.30
N PHE A 299 -1.37 12.53 2.82
CA PHE A 299 -2.48 12.03 2.02
C PHE A 299 -3.52 11.34 2.89
N PHE A 300 -4.79 11.64 2.64
CA PHE A 300 -5.93 10.94 3.19
C PHE A 300 -6.66 10.20 2.07
N CYS A 301 -6.55 8.88 2.03
CA CYS A 301 -7.19 8.02 1.03
C CYS A 301 -8.58 7.63 1.53
N ALA A 302 -9.63 8.08 0.84
CA ALA A 302 -11.01 7.87 1.29
C ALA A 302 -11.45 6.39 1.28
N GLY A 303 -10.85 5.57 0.40
CA GLY A 303 -11.12 4.13 0.28
C GLY A 303 -10.28 3.24 1.20
N GLU A 304 -9.34 3.82 1.97
CA GLU A 304 -8.37 3.10 2.79
C GLU A 304 -8.45 3.53 4.26
N GLY A 305 -8.04 2.64 5.17
CA GLY A 305 -7.80 3.05 6.55
C GLY A 305 -6.59 3.99 6.62
N CYS A 306 -6.73 5.13 7.29
CA CYS A 306 -5.68 6.13 7.45
C CYS A 306 -5.58 6.58 8.91
N SER A 307 -5.42 5.64 9.84
CA SER A 307 -5.53 5.87 11.29
C SER A 307 -4.59 6.96 11.80
N PHE A 308 -3.33 6.99 11.37
CA PHE A 308 -2.37 8.01 11.77
C PHE A 308 -2.71 9.39 11.19
N VAL A 309 -3.13 9.46 9.94
CA VAL A 309 -3.52 10.72 9.30
C VAL A 309 -4.80 11.24 9.93
N GLN A 310 -5.78 10.37 10.22
CA GLN A 310 -7.02 10.74 10.94
C GLN A 310 -6.70 11.32 12.33
N GLU A 311 -5.74 10.74 13.05
CA GLU A 311 -5.32 11.27 14.35
C GLU A 311 -4.69 12.67 14.22
N VAL A 312 -3.90 12.92 13.16
CA VAL A 312 -3.36 14.26 12.87
C VAL A 312 -4.50 15.23 12.58
N ILE A 313 -5.40 14.87 11.65
CA ILE A 313 -6.59 15.69 11.30
C ILE A 313 -7.41 16.03 12.56
N TYR A 314 -7.64 15.04 13.41
CA TYR A 314 -8.38 15.22 14.66
C TYR A 314 -7.72 16.26 15.57
N ASN A 315 -6.40 16.36 15.57
CA ASN A 315 -5.63 17.25 16.43
C ASN A 315 -5.22 18.58 15.77
N LEU A 316 -5.62 18.85 14.52
CA LEU A 316 -5.40 20.16 13.90
C LEU A 316 -6.05 21.29 14.73
N PRO A 317 -5.41 22.47 14.81
CA PRO A 317 -5.89 23.56 15.65
C PRO A 317 -7.36 23.94 15.41
N GLU A 318 -7.78 24.05 14.15
CA GLU A 318 -9.14 24.36 13.77
C GLU A 318 -10.16 23.30 14.22
N ASN A 319 -9.81 22.03 14.13
CA ASN A 319 -10.69 20.94 14.57
C ASN A 319 -10.77 20.84 16.09
N ARG A 320 -9.70 21.16 16.79
CA ARG A 320 -9.70 21.25 18.25
C ARG A 320 -10.58 22.39 18.74
N ALA A 321 -10.40 23.59 18.18
CA ALA A 321 -11.20 24.76 18.54
C ALA A 321 -12.71 24.50 18.28
N ARG A 322 -13.07 23.87 17.17
CA ARG A 322 -14.45 23.50 16.89
C ARG A 322 -15.03 22.55 17.94
N ARG A 323 -14.30 21.48 18.30
CA ARG A 323 -14.74 20.51 19.32
C ARG A 323 -14.87 21.15 20.70
N GLU A 324 -13.93 22.00 21.08
CA GLU A 324 -13.99 22.72 22.35
C GLU A 324 -15.24 23.64 22.39
N ALA A 325 -15.55 24.31 21.29
CA ALA A 325 -16.76 25.12 21.16
C ALA A 325 -18.06 24.26 21.22
N GLU A 326 -18.09 23.13 20.53
CA GLU A 326 -19.21 22.18 20.55
C GLU A 326 -19.45 21.61 21.97
N GLN A 327 -18.37 21.21 22.67
CA GLN A 327 -18.45 20.72 24.04
C GLN A 327 -18.93 21.79 25.01
N GLN A 328 -18.46 23.03 24.88
CA GLN A 328 -18.94 24.15 25.69
C GLN A 328 -20.43 24.45 25.42
N ALA A 329 -20.87 24.40 24.15
CA ALA A 329 -22.27 24.58 23.81
C ALA A 329 -23.15 23.48 24.41
N GLN A 330 -22.72 22.21 24.33
CA GLN A 330 -23.42 21.08 24.93
C GLN A 330 -23.47 21.18 26.47
N ALA A 331 -22.37 21.58 27.10
CA ALA A 331 -22.33 21.76 28.56
C ALA A 331 -23.30 22.89 29.02
N ARG A 332 -23.34 24.00 28.26
CA ARG A 332 -24.30 25.10 28.55
C ARG A 332 -25.74 24.64 28.36
N ALA A 333 -26.03 23.88 27.32
CA ALA A 333 -27.38 23.34 27.09
C ALA A 333 -27.79 22.35 28.19
N ALA A 334 -26.88 21.47 28.62
CA ALA A 334 -27.14 20.54 29.72
C ALA A 334 -27.38 21.27 31.06
N THR A 335 -26.62 22.35 31.33
CA THR A 335 -26.82 23.18 32.53
C THR A 335 -28.15 23.92 32.50
N ALA A 336 -28.57 24.40 31.34
CA ALA A 336 -29.88 25.10 31.15
C ALA A 336 -31.08 24.13 31.22
N ALA A 337 -30.88 22.84 30.90
CA ALA A 337 -31.89 21.80 31.00
C ALA A 337 -32.00 21.13 32.35
N ALA A 338 -31.09 21.43 33.29
CA ALA A 338 -31.13 20.89 34.62
C ALA A 338 -32.34 21.44 35.40
N PRO A 339 -33.19 20.64 36.05
CA PRO A 339 -34.30 21.13 36.82
C PRO A 339 -33.80 21.95 38.02
N PRO A 340 -34.52 23.01 38.38
CA PRO A 340 -34.08 23.84 39.52
C PRO A 340 -33.90 22.97 40.77
N ALA A 341 -32.79 23.21 41.47
CA ALA A 341 -32.51 22.51 42.73
C ALA A 341 -33.67 22.67 43.67
N ARG A 342 -34.23 21.57 44.18
CA ARG A 342 -35.25 21.61 45.21
C ARG A 342 -34.71 22.39 46.42
N PRO A 343 -35.44 23.39 46.92
CA PRO A 343 -34.99 24.08 48.11
C PRO A 343 -34.83 23.08 49.27
N ALA A 344 -33.71 23.15 49.94
CA ALA A 344 -33.47 22.34 51.15
C ALA A 344 -34.58 22.64 52.17
N VAL A 345 -35.34 21.63 52.56
CA VAL A 345 -36.30 21.73 53.65
C VAL A 345 -35.49 21.85 54.95
N PRO A 346 -35.64 22.92 55.73
CA PRO A 346 -34.95 22.99 56.99
C PRO A 346 -35.52 21.93 57.93
N LEU A 347 -34.65 21.11 58.50
CA LEU A 347 -34.96 20.23 59.62
C LEU A 347 -35.27 21.13 60.81
N SER A 348 -36.57 21.45 61.02
CA SER A 348 -37.01 22.04 62.29
C SER A 348 -37.03 20.97 63.36
N ASP A 349 -36.42 21.31 64.49
CA ASP A 349 -36.32 20.60 65.74
C ASP A 349 -37.50 19.70 66.06
N VAL A 350 -37.20 18.44 66.36
CA VAL A 350 -38.08 17.56 67.15
C VAL A 350 -37.43 17.46 68.53
N THR A 351 -37.98 18.21 69.43
CA THR A 351 -37.86 17.99 70.88
C THR A 351 -38.66 16.77 71.29
#